data_7a03c9dec3625b7a2e03a008847dc61a
#
_entry.id   7a03c9dec3625b7a2e03a008847dc61a
#
_cell.length_a   1.000
_cell.length_b   1.000
_cell.length_c   1.000
_cell.angle_alpha   90.00
_cell.angle_beta   90.00
_cell.angle_gamma   90.00
#
_symmetry.space_group_name_H-M   'P 1'
#
loop_
_entity.id
_entity.type
_entity.pdbx_description
1 polymer ?
#
loop_
_entity_poly.entity_id
_entity_poly.type
_entity_poly.pdbx_seq_one_letter_code
_entity_poly.pdbx_strand_id
1 'polypeptide(L)'
;NSYLIPVLIATIIPFINFLLVFFYLPETKPKEKNNNLRNQSRSNPFKGIFAPFKENNIKRLSLAFFIYFIAFTGLTTILVFFLQNSLLWSVKDSLGPLIVVGIVAIVVQGGLIGPLVKEFGEFKLTISGTGFILFACALLITFPNNNSGTYIYLAVSFLAVGAGLITPCIRALISKRIDKNSQGSILSSLQGLQSLGSVLGYMLAGNVYDYFGPRSPFIAGGLILFLMIWLITGSDIKKDRIV
;
A
#
# COMPACT_ATOMS: atom_id res chain seq x y z
N ASN A 1 27.58 -19.51 -2.60
CA ASN A 1 27.37 -19.34 -1.13
C ASN A 1 26.90 -17.92 -0.72
N SER A 2 26.94 -16.92 -1.62
CA SER A 2 26.60 -15.53 -1.27
C SER A 2 25.11 -15.28 -0.96
N TYR A 3 24.20 -16.15 -1.41
CA TYR A 3 22.74 -15.94 -1.22
C TYR A 3 22.16 -16.69 -0.02
N LEU A 4 22.94 -17.58 0.61
CA LEU A 4 22.47 -18.43 1.71
C LEU A 4 22.20 -17.61 2.98
N ILE A 5 23.06 -16.64 3.28
CA ILE A 5 22.93 -15.79 4.47
C ILE A 5 21.66 -14.93 4.43
N PRO A 6 21.37 -14.16 3.37
CA PRO A 6 20.11 -13.40 3.27
C PRO A 6 18.85 -14.28 3.37
N VAL A 7 18.88 -15.46 2.74
CA VAL A 7 17.73 -16.40 2.79
C VAL A 7 17.53 -16.93 4.21
N LEU A 8 18.60 -17.30 4.90
CA LEU A 8 18.52 -17.75 6.30
C LEU A 8 17.95 -16.65 7.21
N ILE A 9 18.44 -15.41 7.09
CA ILE A 9 17.93 -14.28 7.89
C ILE A 9 16.43 -14.06 7.59
N ALA A 10 16.05 -14.05 6.32
CA ALA A 10 14.66 -13.89 5.91
C ALA A 10 13.72 -15.02 6.37
N THR A 11 14.28 -16.21 6.67
CA THR A 11 13.51 -17.34 7.19
C THR A 11 13.45 -17.33 8.72
N ILE A 12 14.57 -17.01 9.38
CA ILE A 12 14.68 -17.06 10.85
C ILE A 12 13.79 -15.97 11.49
N ILE A 13 13.78 -14.74 10.95
CA ILE A 13 13.00 -13.64 11.54
C ILE A 13 11.49 -13.94 11.57
N PRO A 14 10.82 -14.35 10.48
CA PRO A 14 9.41 -14.76 10.52
C PRO A 14 9.17 -15.97 11.41
N PHE A 15 10.12 -16.92 11.48
CA PHE A 15 10.00 -18.09 12.35
C PHE A 15 10.02 -17.70 13.83
N ILE A 16 10.92 -16.80 14.23
CA ILE A 16 10.92 -16.24 15.60
C ILE A 16 9.61 -15.53 15.89
N ASN A 17 9.13 -14.70 14.95
CA ASN A 17 7.84 -14.02 15.10
C ASN A 17 6.67 -15.01 15.24
N PHE A 18 6.67 -16.08 14.47
CA PHE A 18 5.67 -17.15 14.60
C PHE A 18 5.70 -17.77 16.00
N LEU A 19 6.89 -18.10 16.54
CA LEU A 19 7.03 -18.63 17.89
C LEU A 19 6.54 -17.64 18.96
N LEU A 20 6.88 -16.37 18.83
CA LEU A 20 6.42 -15.33 19.76
C LEU A 20 4.89 -15.22 19.74
N VAL A 21 4.26 -15.19 18.56
CA VAL A 21 2.80 -15.16 18.43
C VAL A 21 2.19 -16.42 19.05
N PHE A 22 2.73 -17.58 18.76
CA PHE A 22 2.20 -18.87 19.25
C PHE A 22 2.23 -18.99 20.77
N PHE A 23 3.33 -18.53 21.41
CA PHE A 23 3.50 -18.67 22.85
C PHE A 23 2.97 -17.50 23.68
N TYR A 24 2.99 -16.28 23.15
CA TYR A 24 2.70 -15.07 23.92
C TYR A 24 1.39 -14.36 23.55
N LEU A 25 0.78 -14.69 22.39
CA LEU A 25 -0.45 -14.00 21.99
C LEU A 25 -1.67 -14.69 22.60
N PRO A 26 -2.37 -14.09 23.58
CA PRO A 26 -3.59 -14.64 24.13
C PRO A 26 -4.74 -14.56 23.12
N GLU A 27 -5.62 -15.55 23.13
CA GLU A 27 -6.86 -15.54 22.35
C GLU A 27 -7.75 -14.37 22.81
N THR A 28 -7.87 -13.34 22.01
CA THR A 28 -8.64 -12.13 22.36
C THR A 28 -10.13 -12.24 22.05
N LYS A 29 -10.54 -13.27 21.31
CA LYS A 29 -11.95 -13.49 20.97
C LYS A 29 -12.62 -14.34 22.05
N PRO A 30 -13.67 -13.83 22.75
CA PRO A 30 -14.46 -14.66 23.64
C PRO A 30 -15.02 -15.85 22.86
N LYS A 31 -14.92 -17.07 23.41
CA LYS A 31 -15.57 -18.25 22.86
C LYS A 31 -17.10 -18.08 22.99
N GLU A 32 -17.70 -17.28 22.12
CA GLU A 32 -19.14 -17.27 21.99
C GLU A 32 -19.60 -18.66 21.49
N LYS A 33 -20.30 -19.37 22.35
CA LYS A 33 -20.95 -20.64 22.08
C LYS A 33 -22.17 -20.48 21.15
N ASN A 34 -22.06 -19.72 20.09
CA ASN A 34 -23.18 -19.47 19.20
C ASN A 34 -23.04 -20.35 17.95
N ASN A 35 -23.78 -21.46 17.94
CA ASN A 35 -23.85 -22.45 16.84
C ASN A 35 -24.23 -21.83 15.48
N ASN A 36 -24.74 -20.61 15.45
CA ASN A 36 -25.12 -19.90 14.23
C ASN A 36 -23.92 -19.37 13.42
N LEU A 37 -22.71 -19.21 14.02
CA LEU A 37 -21.51 -18.79 13.32
C LEU A 37 -20.85 -19.90 12.50
N ARG A 38 -21.20 -21.17 12.78
CA ARG A 38 -20.69 -22.33 12.03
C ARG A 38 -21.21 -22.38 10.60
N ASN A 39 -22.35 -21.75 10.31
CA ASN A 39 -22.91 -21.65 8.96
C ASN A 39 -22.33 -20.48 8.14
N GLN A 40 -21.79 -19.45 8.79
CA GLN A 40 -21.08 -18.36 8.08
C GLN A 40 -19.66 -18.76 7.66
N SER A 41 -19.02 -19.74 8.31
CA SER A 41 -17.68 -20.24 8.00
C SER A 41 -17.59 -21.04 6.69
N ARG A 42 -18.71 -21.35 6.04
CA ARG A 42 -18.74 -22.01 4.71
C ARG A 42 -18.88 -21.04 3.53
N SER A 43 -18.80 -19.73 3.77
CA SER A 43 -18.83 -18.80 2.64
C SER A 43 -17.51 -18.89 1.85
N ASN A 44 -17.65 -19.00 0.55
CA ASN A 44 -16.56 -19.03 -0.42
C ASN A 44 -15.52 -17.95 -0.06
N PRO A 45 -14.23 -18.27 0.16
CA PRO A 45 -13.21 -17.31 0.60
C PRO A 45 -13.10 -16.10 -0.35
N PHE A 46 -13.38 -16.29 -1.63
CA PHE A 46 -13.43 -15.21 -2.61
C PHE A 46 -14.58 -14.21 -2.38
N LYS A 47 -15.73 -14.66 -1.85
CA LYS A 47 -16.84 -13.75 -1.53
C LYS A 47 -16.51 -12.82 -0.36
N GLY A 48 -15.66 -13.27 0.56
CA GLY A 48 -15.17 -12.47 1.68
C GLY A 48 -14.33 -11.27 1.24
N ILE A 49 -13.51 -11.40 0.20
CA ILE A 49 -12.64 -10.33 -0.30
C ILE A 49 -13.47 -9.09 -0.72
N PHE A 50 -14.65 -9.31 -1.28
CA PHE A 50 -15.53 -8.24 -1.76
C PHE A 50 -16.52 -7.73 -0.71
N ALA A 51 -16.45 -8.22 0.53
CA ALA A 51 -17.31 -7.79 1.63
C ALA A 51 -17.27 -6.27 1.87
N PRO A 52 -16.09 -5.57 1.80
CA PRO A 52 -16.04 -4.12 2.00
C PRO A 52 -16.83 -3.31 0.98
N PHE A 53 -17.09 -3.85 -0.21
CA PHE A 53 -17.89 -3.17 -1.23
C PHE A 53 -19.40 -3.24 -0.99
N LYS A 54 -19.87 -4.10 -0.08
CA LYS A 54 -21.26 -4.21 0.29
C LYS A 54 -21.68 -3.18 1.36
N GLU A 55 -20.71 -2.69 2.11
CA GLU A 55 -20.92 -1.71 3.17
C GLU A 55 -20.87 -0.29 2.60
N ASN A 56 -22.00 0.39 2.50
CA ASN A 56 -22.11 1.71 1.88
C ASN A 56 -21.17 2.75 2.52
N ASN A 57 -20.93 2.66 3.84
CA ASN A 57 -20.10 3.60 4.59
C ASN A 57 -18.61 3.53 4.23
N ILE A 58 -18.13 2.37 3.78
CA ILE A 58 -16.70 2.14 3.48
C ILE A 58 -16.42 1.79 2.03
N LYS A 59 -17.46 1.58 1.21
CA LYS A 59 -17.34 1.15 -0.19
C LYS A 59 -16.35 2.01 -1.00
N ARG A 60 -16.49 3.34 -0.92
CA ARG A 60 -15.63 4.28 -1.66
C ARG A 60 -14.18 4.26 -1.16
N LEU A 61 -13.99 4.17 0.17
CA LEU A 61 -12.64 4.06 0.75
C LEU A 61 -11.99 2.73 0.38
N SER A 62 -12.74 1.64 0.37
CA SER A 62 -12.25 0.31 -0.02
C SER A 62 -11.89 0.27 -1.51
N LEU A 63 -12.66 0.95 -2.36
CA LEU A 63 -12.34 1.10 -3.77
C LEU A 63 -11.08 1.96 -3.97
N ALA A 64 -10.96 3.07 -3.24
CA ALA A 64 -9.76 3.91 -3.26
C ALA A 64 -8.52 3.13 -2.81
N PHE A 65 -8.65 2.31 -1.77
CA PHE A 65 -7.59 1.42 -1.29
C PHE A 65 -7.16 0.39 -2.35
N PHE A 66 -8.12 -0.23 -3.02
CA PHE A 66 -7.86 -1.18 -4.08
C PHE A 66 -7.13 -0.53 -5.28
N ILE A 67 -7.65 0.62 -5.75
CA ILE A 67 -7.05 1.41 -6.83
C ILE A 67 -5.65 1.89 -6.46
N TYR A 68 -5.44 2.31 -5.22
CA TYR A 68 -4.13 2.67 -4.71
C TYR A 68 -3.12 1.54 -4.87
N PHE A 69 -3.48 0.31 -4.50
CA PHE A 69 -2.56 -0.82 -4.64
C PHE A 69 -2.29 -1.22 -6.08
N ILE A 70 -3.23 -1.04 -6.99
CA ILE A 70 -2.96 -1.20 -8.44
C ILE A 70 -1.88 -0.21 -8.88
N ALA A 71 -2.02 1.07 -8.55
CA ALA A 71 -1.05 2.09 -8.92
C ALA A 71 0.31 1.85 -8.24
N PHE A 72 0.32 1.71 -6.93
CA PHE A 72 1.53 1.63 -6.12
C PHE A 72 2.41 0.42 -6.48
N THR A 73 1.82 -0.76 -6.64
CA THR A 73 2.58 -1.96 -7.00
C THR A 73 3.07 -1.91 -8.44
N GLY A 74 2.27 -1.35 -9.35
CA GLY A 74 2.72 -1.09 -10.71
C GLY A 74 3.93 -0.16 -10.76
N LEU A 75 3.86 0.96 -10.04
CA LEU A 75 4.94 1.94 -9.97
C LEU A 75 6.24 1.36 -9.39
N THR A 76 6.14 0.62 -8.29
CA THR A 76 7.31 0.05 -7.60
C THR A 76 7.98 -1.07 -8.40
N THR A 77 7.20 -1.89 -9.10
CA THR A 77 7.74 -2.96 -9.94
C THR A 77 8.46 -2.40 -11.15
N ILE A 78 7.82 -1.48 -11.86
CA ILE A 78 8.40 -0.87 -13.05
C ILE A 78 9.62 -0.01 -12.73
N LEU A 79 9.72 0.54 -11.53
CA LEU A 79 10.87 1.34 -11.13
C LEU A 79 12.19 0.59 -11.34
N VAL A 80 12.27 -0.67 -10.94
CA VAL A 80 13.49 -1.49 -11.09
C VAL A 80 13.83 -1.70 -12.57
N PHE A 81 12.83 -2.03 -13.40
CA PHE A 81 13.02 -2.18 -14.86
C PHE A 81 13.42 -0.86 -15.52
N PHE A 82 12.83 0.25 -15.09
CA PHE A 82 13.17 1.59 -15.55
C PHE A 82 14.62 1.94 -15.24
N LEU A 83 15.10 1.65 -14.02
CA LEU A 83 16.49 1.92 -13.63
C LEU A 83 17.48 1.11 -14.48
N GLN A 84 17.18 -0.17 -14.73
CA GLN A 84 18.07 -1.04 -15.50
C GLN A 84 18.06 -0.71 -17.00
N ASN A 85 16.89 -0.49 -17.59
CA ASN A 85 16.77 -0.33 -19.03
C ASN A 85 16.99 1.12 -19.50
N SER A 86 16.54 2.11 -18.71
CA SER A 86 16.66 3.53 -19.13
C SER A 86 17.92 4.19 -18.62
N LEU A 87 18.46 3.75 -17.48
CA LEU A 87 19.66 4.32 -16.87
C LEU A 87 20.88 3.40 -16.97
N LEU A 88 20.70 2.19 -17.52
CA LEU A 88 21.74 1.17 -17.61
C LEU A 88 22.40 0.85 -16.24
N TRP A 89 21.64 0.98 -15.17
CA TRP A 89 22.11 0.67 -13.84
C TRP A 89 22.30 -0.83 -13.66
N SER A 90 23.37 -1.21 -13.00
CA SER A 90 23.56 -2.60 -12.61
C SER A 90 22.49 -3.03 -11.59
N VAL A 91 22.29 -4.34 -11.43
CA VAL A 91 21.40 -4.86 -10.39
C VAL A 91 21.76 -4.34 -9.01
N LYS A 92 23.07 -4.20 -8.72
CA LYS A 92 23.56 -3.67 -7.43
C LYS A 92 23.18 -2.22 -7.23
N ASP A 93 23.32 -1.39 -8.24
CA ASP A 93 22.99 0.04 -8.16
C ASP A 93 21.49 0.25 -7.98
N SER A 94 20.66 -0.61 -8.60
CA SER A 94 19.20 -0.61 -8.47
C SER A 94 18.70 -0.99 -7.07
N LEU A 95 19.53 -1.62 -6.23
CA LEU A 95 19.20 -1.92 -4.84
C LEU A 95 19.24 -0.70 -3.92
N GLY A 96 20.08 0.30 -4.24
CA GLY A 96 20.21 1.52 -3.44
C GLY A 96 18.87 2.23 -3.18
N PRO A 97 18.08 2.56 -4.20
CA PRO A 97 16.74 3.13 -4.05
C PRO A 97 15.80 2.27 -3.19
N LEU A 98 15.86 0.93 -3.30
CA LEU A 98 15.02 0.05 -2.48
C LEU A 98 15.39 0.11 -0.99
N ILE A 99 16.67 0.25 -0.68
CA ILE A 99 17.14 0.46 0.70
C ILE A 99 16.57 1.78 1.24
N VAL A 100 16.58 2.85 0.45
CA VAL A 100 15.99 4.14 0.85
C VAL A 100 14.49 4.00 1.12
N VAL A 101 13.74 3.27 0.28
CA VAL A 101 12.32 2.97 0.54
C VAL A 101 12.14 2.32 1.91
N GLY A 102 12.97 1.31 2.22
CA GLY A 102 12.90 0.61 3.51
C GLY A 102 13.17 1.54 4.70
N ILE A 103 14.23 2.35 4.62
CA ILE A 103 14.59 3.31 5.69
C ILE A 103 13.48 4.35 5.88
N VAL A 104 13.00 4.96 4.80
CA VAL A 104 11.93 5.95 4.86
C VAL A 104 10.65 5.34 5.41
N ALA A 105 10.31 4.12 5.01
CA ALA A 105 9.15 3.41 5.54
C ALA A 105 9.26 3.20 7.08
N ILE A 106 10.43 2.80 7.58
CA ILE A 106 10.68 2.64 9.03
C ILE A 106 10.49 3.97 9.74
N VAL A 107 11.05 5.06 9.24
CA VAL A 107 10.96 6.39 9.85
C VAL A 107 9.50 6.88 9.86
N VAL A 108 8.82 6.78 8.73
CA VAL A 108 7.44 7.28 8.59
C VAL A 108 6.47 6.43 9.41
N GLN A 109 6.48 5.11 9.24
CA GLN A 109 5.50 4.22 9.89
C GLN A 109 5.87 3.92 11.34
N GLY A 110 7.16 3.83 11.68
CA GLY A 110 7.62 3.54 13.03
C GLY A 110 7.65 4.75 13.97
N GLY A 111 7.85 5.97 13.42
CA GLY A 111 8.05 7.16 14.23
C GLY A 111 7.08 8.31 13.96
N LEU A 112 6.87 8.68 12.70
CA LEU A 112 6.19 9.92 12.35
C LEU A 112 4.67 9.78 12.24
N ILE A 113 4.15 8.61 11.88
CA ILE A 113 2.71 8.42 11.60
C ILE A 113 1.83 8.77 12.80
N GLY A 114 2.22 8.37 14.01
CA GLY A 114 1.45 8.61 15.24
C GLY A 114 1.25 10.11 15.54
N PRO A 115 2.31 10.91 15.67
CA PRO A 115 2.22 12.36 15.83
C PRO A 115 1.46 13.04 14.69
N LEU A 116 1.76 12.69 13.44
CA LEU A 116 1.11 13.29 12.26
C LEU A 116 -0.39 13.03 12.21
N VAL A 117 -0.83 11.81 12.56
CA VAL A 117 -2.28 11.48 12.62
C VAL A 117 -2.98 12.28 13.72
N LYS A 118 -2.35 12.50 14.86
CA LYS A 118 -2.93 13.32 15.94
C LYS A 118 -3.10 14.79 15.54
N GLU A 119 -2.18 15.34 14.76
CA GLU A 119 -2.18 16.75 14.38
C GLU A 119 -3.04 17.01 13.15
N PHE A 120 -2.90 16.21 12.10
CA PHE A 120 -3.51 16.46 10.78
C PHE A 120 -4.72 15.59 10.49
N GLY A 121 -4.86 14.44 11.15
CA GLY A 121 -5.88 13.44 10.92
C GLY A 121 -5.60 12.57 9.69
N GLU A 122 -6.18 11.38 9.67
CA GLU A 122 -5.93 10.35 8.63
C GLU A 122 -6.34 10.81 7.22
N PHE A 123 -7.41 11.58 7.11
CA PHE A 123 -7.92 12.05 5.82
C PHE A 123 -6.92 12.98 5.11
N LYS A 124 -6.42 14.00 5.81
CA LYS A 124 -5.45 14.94 5.25
C LYS A 124 -4.14 14.24 4.90
N LEU A 125 -3.69 13.31 5.78
CA LEU A 125 -2.47 12.54 5.52
C LEU A 125 -2.60 11.61 4.32
N THR A 126 -3.77 11.04 4.08
CA THR A 126 -4.02 10.24 2.88
C THR A 126 -3.90 11.09 1.62
N ILE A 127 -4.49 12.30 1.60
CA ILE A 127 -4.39 13.21 0.46
C ILE A 127 -2.95 13.70 0.27
N SER A 128 -2.28 14.13 1.34
CA SER A 128 -0.88 14.58 1.28
C SER A 128 0.05 13.45 0.81
N GLY A 129 -0.15 12.23 1.32
CA GLY A 129 0.59 11.05 0.88
C GLY A 129 0.41 10.78 -0.61
N THR A 130 -0.83 10.91 -1.12
CA THR A 130 -1.08 10.76 -2.56
C THR A 130 -0.38 11.88 -3.36
N GLY A 131 -0.37 13.11 -2.84
CA GLY A 131 0.38 14.23 -3.43
C GLY A 131 1.88 13.94 -3.52
N PHE A 132 2.48 13.34 -2.49
CA PHE A 132 3.89 12.93 -2.52
C PHE A 132 4.16 11.88 -3.60
N ILE A 133 3.29 10.88 -3.78
CA ILE A 133 3.46 9.87 -4.85
C ILE A 133 3.29 10.53 -6.23
N LEU A 134 2.31 11.42 -6.41
CA LEU A 134 2.13 12.16 -7.66
C LEU A 134 3.37 13.00 -8.00
N PHE A 135 3.96 13.66 -7.00
CA PHE A 135 5.21 14.40 -7.17
C PHE A 135 6.37 13.48 -7.55
N ALA A 136 6.47 12.30 -6.92
CA ALA A 136 7.44 11.28 -7.31
C ALA A 136 7.26 10.84 -8.78
N CYS A 137 6.02 10.60 -9.21
CA CYS A 137 5.72 10.28 -10.61
C CYS A 137 6.16 11.42 -11.56
N ALA A 138 5.86 12.66 -11.20
CA ALA A 138 6.28 13.82 -11.99
C ALA A 138 7.81 13.90 -12.14
N LEU A 139 8.56 13.66 -11.06
CA LEU A 139 10.01 13.59 -11.11
C LEU A 139 10.51 12.47 -12.04
N LEU A 140 9.89 11.28 -11.98
CA LEU A 140 10.28 10.14 -12.82
C LEU A 140 9.93 10.35 -14.30
N ILE A 141 8.83 11.05 -14.61
CA ILE A 141 8.42 11.39 -15.98
C ILE A 141 9.36 12.43 -16.57
N THR A 142 9.71 13.48 -15.81
CA THR A 142 10.54 14.60 -16.25
C THR A 142 12.03 14.34 -16.13
N PHE A 143 12.41 13.13 -15.73
CA PHE A 143 13.79 12.76 -15.49
C PHE A 143 14.71 13.17 -16.66
N PRO A 144 15.72 14.05 -16.43
CA PRO A 144 16.67 14.42 -17.47
C PRO A 144 17.61 13.25 -17.76
N ASN A 145 17.87 12.98 -19.03
CA ASN A 145 18.75 11.88 -19.47
C ASN A 145 20.21 12.00 -18.96
N ASN A 146 20.54 13.06 -18.26
CA ASN A 146 21.89 13.37 -17.76
C ASN A 146 22.20 12.73 -16.39
N ASN A 147 21.84 11.48 -16.20
CA ASN A 147 22.43 10.54 -15.23
C ASN A 147 22.57 11.01 -13.76
N SER A 148 21.75 11.92 -13.28
CA SER A 148 21.77 12.34 -11.88
C SER A 148 20.99 11.35 -11.01
N GLY A 149 21.67 10.34 -10.47
CA GLY A 149 21.09 9.39 -9.50
C GLY A 149 20.34 10.08 -8.37
N THR A 150 20.71 11.29 -7.99
CA THR A 150 20.04 12.13 -7.01
C THR A 150 18.55 12.30 -7.27
N TYR A 151 18.11 12.48 -8.52
CA TYR A 151 16.70 12.58 -8.88
C TYR A 151 15.92 11.31 -8.56
N ILE A 152 16.53 10.16 -8.80
CA ILE A 152 15.91 8.85 -8.49
C ILE A 152 15.74 8.70 -6.99
N TYR A 153 16.78 9.00 -6.22
CA TYR A 153 16.70 8.92 -4.75
C TYR A 153 15.65 9.88 -4.17
N LEU A 154 15.53 11.09 -4.72
CA LEU A 154 14.46 12.02 -4.34
C LEU A 154 13.08 11.48 -4.70
N ALA A 155 12.86 11.03 -5.93
CA ALA A 155 11.59 10.49 -6.37
C ALA A 155 11.16 9.30 -5.52
N VAL A 156 12.08 8.38 -5.26
CA VAL A 156 11.83 7.17 -4.45
C VAL A 156 11.55 7.53 -2.99
N SER A 157 12.22 8.54 -2.43
CA SER A 157 11.95 9.03 -1.08
C SER A 157 10.53 9.59 -0.96
N PHE A 158 10.09 10.41 -1.90
CA PHE A 158 8.71 10.92 -1.94
C PHE A 158 7.68 9.81 -2.11
N LEU A 159 7.96 8.82 -2.97
CA LEU A 159 7.12 7.65 -3.16
C LEU A 159 6.98 6.85 -1.85
N ALA A 160 8.08 6.64 -1.13
CA ALA A 160 8.10 5.92 0.13
C ALA A 160 7.37 6.67 1.26
N VAL A 161 7.56 7.99 1.39
CA VAL A 161 6.81 8.83 2.33
C VAL A 161 5.32 8.72 2.05
N GLY A 162 4.92 8.90 0.79
CA GLY A 162 3.51 8.81 0.40
C GLY A 162 2.89 7.47 0.74
N ALA A 163 3.55 6.37 0.38
CA ALA A 163 3.09 5.01 0.69
C ALA A 163 3.01 4.74 2.20
N GLY A 164 4.00 5.24 2.95
CA GLY A 164 4.06 5.14 4.40
C GLY A 164 2.89 5.84 5.10
N LEU A 165 2.38 6.91 4.53
CA LEU A 165 1.22 7.65 5.05
C LEU A 165 -0.11 7.04 4.62
N ILE A 166 -0.27 6.70 3.34
CA ILE A 166 -1.56 6.28 2.76
C ILE A 166 -2.06 4.97 3.38
N THR A 167 -1.22 3.94 3.41
CA THR A 167 -1.64 2.59 3.78
C THR A 167 -2.23 2.52 5.19
N PRO A 168 -1.57 3.01 6.26
CA PRO A 168 -2.14 2.98 7.60
C PRO A 168 -3.33 3.94 7.75
N CYS A 169 -3.29 5.12 7.11
CA CYS A 169 -4.36 6.10 7.22
C CYS A 169 -5.67 5.61 6.60
N ILE A 170 -5.66 5.02 5.41
CA ILE A 170 -6.89 4.48 4.80
C ILE A 170 -7.45 3.32 5.62
N ARG A 171 -6.59 2.42 6.12
CA ARG A 171 -7.03 1.32 7.00
C ARG A 171 -7.68 1.84 8.28
N ALA A 172 -7.10 2.88 8.89
CA ALA A 172 -7.67 3.52 10.07
C ALA A 172 -9.01 4.20 9.76
N LEU A 173 -9.12 4.92 8.64
CA LEU A 173 -10.37 5.54 8.19
C LEU A 173 -11.49 4.51 7.97
N ILE A 174 -11.17 3.34 7.40
CA ILE A 174 -12.12 2.26 7.20
C ILE A 174 -12.48 1.65 8.56
N SER A 175 -11.50 1.32 9.40
CA SER A 175 -11.71 0.70 10.71
C SER A 175 -12.61 1.53 11.64
N LYS A 176 -12.48 2.86 11.61
CA LYS A 176 -13.31 3.78 12.40
C LYS A 176 -14.79 3.82 12.00
N ARG A 177 -15.12 3.33 10.80
CA ARG A 177 -16.49 3.36 10.23
C ARG A 177 -17.22 2.02 10.31
N ILE A 178 -16.61 1.05 10.97
CA ILE A 178 -17.11 -0.32 11.06
C ILE A 178 -17.34 -0.67 12.52
N ASP A 179 -18.37 -1.47 12.77
CA ASP A 179 -18.62 -2.01 14.09
C ASP A 179 -17.47 -2.90 14.58
N LYS A 180 -17.16 -2.80 15.87
CA LYS A 180 -16.06 -3.56 16.51
C LYS A 180 -16.11 -5.06 16.21
N ASN A 181 -17.30 -5.64 16.11
CA ASN A 181 -17.49 -7.08 15.86
C ASN A 181 -17.12 -7.49 14.42
N SER A 182 -17.18 -6.58 13.45
CA SER A 182 -16.88 -6.85 12.03
C SER A 182 -15.51 -6.37 11.60
N GLN A 183 -14.78 -5.62 12.45
CA GLN A 183 -13.45 -5.05 12.12
C GLN A 183 -12.46 -6.12 11.63
N GLY A 184 -12.33 -7.24 12.32
CA GLY A 184 -11.40 -8.30 11.93
C GLY A 184 -11.72 -8.89 10.55
N SER A 185 -13.00 -9.12 10.26
CA SER A 185 -13.45 -9.63 8.95
C SER A 185 -13.18 -8.63 7.83
N ILE A 186 -13.49 -7.36 8.03
CA ILE A 186 -13.28 -6.33 7.01
C ILE A 186 -11.79 -6.05 6.79
N LEU A 187 -10.98 -5.98 7.86
CA LEU A 187 -9.53 -5.78 7.73
C LEU A 187 -8.84 -6.94 7.00
N SER A 188 -9.28 -8.19 7.21
CA SER A 188 -8.79 -9.32 6.43
C SER A 188 -9.24 -9.27 4.97
N SER A 189 -10.47 -8.80 4.71
CA SER A 189 -10.96 -8.57 3.34
C SER A 189 -10.17 -7.48 2.62
N LEU A 190 -9.78 -6.40 3.32
CA LEU A 190 -8.89 -5.37 2.77
C LEU A 190 -7.52 -5.94 2.41
N GLN A 191 -6.98 -6.88 3.18
CA GLN A 191 -5.73 -7.57 2.83
C GLN A 191 -5.90 -8.38 1.53
N GLY A 192 -7.04 -9.04 1.35
CA GLY A 192 -7.38 -9.72 0.09
C GLY A 192 -7.49 -8.75 -1.09
N LEU A 193 -8.17 -7.59 -0.91
CA LEU A 193 -8.24 -6.53 -1.92
C LEU A 193 -6.87 -5.97 -2.27
N GLN A 194 -6.01 -5.76 -1.27
CA GLN A 194 -4.61 -5.37 -1.49
C GLN A 194 -3.89 -6.35 -2.39
N SER A 195 -3.98 -7.66 -2.09
CA SER A 195 -3.33 -8.70 -2.89
C SER A 195 -3.85 -8.73 -4.33
N LEU A 196 -5.17 -8.64 -4.54
CA LEU A 196 -5.77 -8.55 -5.87
C LEU A 196 -5.32 -7.28 -6.61
N GLY A 197 -5.33 -6.13 -5.93
CA GLY A 197 -4.84 -4.87 -6.51
C GLY A 197 -3.38 -4.97 -6.92
N SER A 198 -2.55 -5.63 -6.11
CA SER A 198 -1.14 -5.86 -6.42
C SER A 198 -0.95 -6.72 -7.67
N VAL A 199 -1.68 -7.83 -7.80
CA VAL A 199 -1.62 -8.70 -9.00
C VAL A 199 -1.98 -7.92 -10.25
N LEU A 200 -3.08 -7.17 -10.21
CA LEU A 200 -3.50 -6.33 -11.34
C LEU A 200 -2.48 -5.23 -11.64
N GLY A 201 -1.89 -4.62 -10.60
CA GLY A 201 -0.85 -3.61 -10.75
C GLY A 201 0.37 -4.12 -11.48
N TYR A 202 0.87 -5.32 -11.14
CA TYR A 202 1.98 -5.98 -11.82
C TYR A 202 1.68 -6.23 -13.30
N MET A 203 0.50 -6.80 -13.58
CA MET A 203 0.09 -7.13 -14.95
C MET A 203 -0.09 -5.88 -15.82
N LEU A 204 -0.80 -4.88 -15.31
CA LEU A 204 -1.07 -3.65 -16.07
C LEU A 204 0.21 -2.85 -16.31
N ALA A 205 1.06 -2.72 -15.30
CA ALA A 205 2.27 -1.92 -15.42
C ALA A 205 3.26 -2.49 -16.43
N GLY A 206 3.41 -3.83 -16.48
CA GLY A 206 4.24 -4.50 -17.49
C GLY A 206 3.71 -4.24 -18.90
N ASN A 207 2.41 -4.47 -19.15
CA ASN A 207 1.80 -4.22 -20.44
C ASN A 207 1.93 -2.76 -20.88
N VAL A 208 1.64 -1.81 -19.97
CA VAL A 208 1.76 -0.37 -20.26
C VAL A 208 3.20 0.00 -20.60
N TYR A 209 4.18 -0.58 -19.90
CA TYR A 209 5.60 -0.38 -20.19
C TYR A 209 5.98 -0.88 -21.59
N ASP A 210 5.55 -2.09 -21.94
CA ASP A 210 5.92 -2.72 -23.22
C ASP A 210 5.31 -2.01 -24.43
N TYR A 211 4.02 -1.59 -24.32
CA TYR A 211 3.31 -0.96 -25.43
C TYR A 211 3.57 0.54 -25.57
N PHE A 212 3.74 1.27 -24.47
CA PHE A 212 3.80 2.74 -24.47
C PHE A 212 5.15 3.31 -24.02
N GLY A 213 6.11 2.44 -23.69
CA GLY A 213 7.47 2.82 -23.33
C GLY A 213 7.70 3.07 -21.85
N PRO A 214 8.96 3.32 -21.43
CA PRO A 214 9.41 3.23 -20.05
C PRO A 214 8.83 4.27 -19.09
N ARG A 215 8.34 5.40 -19.60
CA ARG A 215 7.73 6.47 -18.76
C ARG A 215 6.23 6.33 -18.58
N SER A 216 5.58 5.57 -19.44
CA SER A 216 4.13 5.44 -19.48
C SER A 216 3.49 4.86 -18.20
N PRO A 217 4.09 3.91 -17.45
CA PRO A 217 3.50 3.42 -16.21
C PRO A 217 3.45 4.49 -15.12
N PHE A 218 4.39 5.45 -15.11
CA PHE A 218 4.35 6.56 -14.15
C PHE A 218 3.22 7.54 -14.46
N ILE A 219 2.92 7.75 -15.74
CA ILE A 219 1.76 8.55 -16.18
C ILE A 219 0.46 7.83 -15.82
N ALA A 220 0.34 6.56 -16.17
CA ALA A 220 -0.84 5.75 -15.87
C ALA A 220 -1.09 5.65 -14.36
N GLY A 221 -0.05 5.38 -13.57
CA GLY A 221 -0.11 5.35 -12.10
C GLY A 221 -0.56 6.69 -11.53
N GLY A 222 -0.02 7.81 -12.04
CA GLY A 222 -0.46 9.16 -11.67
C GLY A 222 -1.94 9.39 -11.95
N LEU A 223 -2.45 9.03 -13.12
CA LEU A 223 -3.88 9.16 -13.46
C LEU A 223 -4.77 8.32 -12.53
N ILE A 224 -4.35 7.09 -12.22
CA ILE A 224 -5.05 6.21 -11.27
C ILE A 224 -5.08 6.84 -9.87
N LEU A 225 -4.01 7.48 -9.43
CA LEU A 225 -3.95 8.17 -8.14
C LEU A 225 -4.82 9.44 -8.10
N PHE A 226 -4.99 10.17 -9.22
CA PHE A 226 -5.97 11.25 -9.31
C PHE A 226 -7.39 10.73 -9.15
N LEU A 227 -7.74 9.59 -9.77
CA LEU A 227 -9.02 8.94 -9.56
C LEU A 227 -9.22 8.55 -8.08
N MET A 228 -8.19 8.07 -7.41
CA MET A 228 -8.22 7.77 -5.98
C MET A 228 -8.54 9.03 -5.14
N ILE A 229 -7.90 10.17 -5.41
CA ILE A 229 -8.21 11.45 -4.72
C ILE A 229 -9.67 11.83 -4.93
N TRP A 230 -10.17 11.75 -6.17
CA TRP A 230 -11.55 12.04 -6.48
C TRP A 230 -12.54 11.15 -5.72
N LEU A 231 -12.26 9.85 -5.60
CA LEU A 231 -13.07 8.91 -4.81
C LEU A 231 -13.09 9.27 -3.33
N ILE A 232 -11.94 9.67 -2.77
CA ILE A 232 -11.81 10.01 -1.36
C ILE A 232 -12.47 11.35 -1.07
N THR A 233 -12.30 12.37 -1.90
CA THR A 233 -12.84 13.71 -1.70
C THR A 233 -14.34 13.80 -2.00
N GLY A 234 -14.85 13.04 -2.95
CA GLY A 234 -16.27 12.97 -3.31
C GLY A 234 -17.12 12.15 -2.34
N SER A 235 -16.52 11.49 -1.36
CA SER A 235 -17.25 10.80 -0.31
C SER A 235 -17.68 11.81 0.78
N ASP A 236 -18.82 11.54 1.46
CA ASP A 236 -19.34 12.34 2.58
C ASP A 236 -18.39 12.42 3.81
N ILE A 237 -17.11 12.16 3.60
CA ILE A 237 -16.02 12.26 4.58
C ILE A 237 -15.88 13.67 5.15
N LYS A 238 -16.42 14.68 4.43
CA LYS A 238 -16.54 16.06 4.94
C LYS A 238 -17.48 16.18 6.14
N LYS A 239 -18.43 15.27 6.31
CA LYS A 239 -19.43 15.33 7.41
C LYS A 239 -18.85 14.91 8.77
N ASP A 240 -17.80 14.11 8.82
CA ASP A 240 -17.18 13.65 10.07
C ASP A 240 -16.16 14.65 10.65
N ARG A 241 -16.10 15.89 10.12
CA ARG A 241 -15.24 16.96 10.66
C ARG A 241 -15.84 17.69 11.87
N ILE A 242 -17.02 17.31 12.32
CA ILE A 242 -17.71 17.98 13.45
C ILE A 242 -18.09 16.90 14.47
N VAL A 243 -17.12 16.32 15.14
CA VAL A 243 -17.21 15.84 16.54
C VAL A 243 -15.81 15.85 17.12
#